data_a2c36566ac8c0485027b69982ed13a3a
#
_entry.id   a2c36566ac8c0485027b69982ed13a3a
#
_cell.length_a   1.000
_cell.length_b   1.000
_cell.length_c   1.000
_cell.angle_alpha   90.00
_cell.angle_beta   90.00
_cell.angle_gamma   90.00
#
_symmetry.space_group_name_H-M   'P 1'
#
loop_
_entity.id
_entity.type
_entity.pdbx_description
1 polymer ?
#
loop_
_entity_poly.entity_id
_entity_poly.type
_entity_poly.pdbx_seq_one_letter_code
_entity_poly.pdbx_strand_id
1 'polypeptide(L)'
;MSRYVALGSSMAAGPGIKPSAPGAPFGSGRSARNYAHLVAERLSLDLVDVTFSGATTANVLTERQRSATPQIDALDGSEELVTITIGGNDVGYVPLLMSAALPRLVRRLPSIRELLDRDAREKALAGLGDALHAVGTAVRARAPRARVIFVDYLTLLPAPGVAAAPLSSEHAELGWFVAERLEEATAAAARATGCELVCAGQASREHHPWSAQPWTVGAGWPLPWRPTPFHPNAAGMRAVAELIVERIDPA
;
A
#
# COMPACT_ATOMS: atom_id res chain seq x y z
N MET A 1 -14.92 -7.97 21.83
CA MET A 1 -14.67 -6.95 20.79
C MET A 1 -14.60 -7.65 19.45
N SER A 2 -15.14 -7.02 18.42
CA SER A 2 -15.12 -7.56 17.07
C SER A 2 -13.70 -7.57 16.53
N ARG A 3 -13.27 -8.66 15.89
CA ARG A 3 -11.90 -8.84 15.42
C ARG A 3 -11.67 -8.17 14.07
N TYR A 4 -10.59 -7.41 13.99
CA TYR A 4 -10.12 -6.76 12.77
C TYR A 4 -8.70 -7.24 12.42
N VAL A 5 -8.47 -7.69 11.19
CA VAL A 5 -7.13 -8.06 10.69
C VAL A 5 -6.72 -7.14 9.56
N ALA A 6 -5.55 -6.52 9.68
CA ALA A 6 -4.97 -5.67 8.63
C ALA A 6 -3.81 -6.38 7.93
N LEU A 7 -3.96 -6.62 6.63
CA LEU A 7 -2.98 -7.21 5.74
C LEU A 7 -2.40 -6.13 4.81
N GLY A 8 -1.14 -6.27 4.43
CA GLY A 8 -0.62 -5.37 3.41
C GLY A 8 0.87 -5.06 3.53
N SER A 9 1.28 -4.12 2.68
CA SER A 9 2.65 -3.67 2.53
C SER A 9 2.93 -2.39 3.34
N SER A 10 4.00 -1.69 2.99
CA SER A 10 4.38 -0.43 3.62
C SER A 10 3.33 0.67 3.53
N MET A 11 2.48 0.66 2.50
CA MET A 11 1.37 1.63 2.37
C MET A 11 0.32 1.46 3.47
N ALA A 12 0.15 0.25 4.01
CA ALA A 12 -0.66 0.00 5.19
C ALA A 12 0.13 0.18 6.48
N ALA A 13 1.39 -0.27 6.53
CA ALA A 13 2.20 -0.26 7.74
C ALA A 13 2.56 1.16 8.24
N GLY A 14 2.76 2.13 7.35
CA GLY A 14 3.10 3.52 7.71
C GLY A 14 4.54 3.71 8.21
N PRO A 15 5.57 3.24 7.45
CA PRO A 15 6.96 3.28 7.89
C PRO A 15 7.43 4.71 8.16
N GLY A 16 8.09 4.89 9.33
CA GLY A 16 8.64 6.17 9.78
C GLY A 16 7.63 7.09 10.49
N ILE A 17 6.33 6.79 10.50
CA ILE A 17 5.34 7.49 11.32
C ILE A 17 5.46 6.98 12.77
N LYS A 18 5.71 7.89 13.70
CA LYS A 18 5.88 7.57 15.13
C LYS A 18 4.58 7.68 15.93
N PRO A 19 4.44 6.91 17.03
CA PRO A 19 5.32 5.84 17.49
C PRO A 19 5.20 4.56 16.67
N SER A 20 6.22 3.70 16.74
CA SER A 20 6.11 2.34 16.19
C SER A 20 5.10 1.52 16.99
N ALA A 21 4.40 0.60 16.34
CA ALA A 21 3.43 -0.27 17.00
C ALA A 21 4.14 -1.19 18.01
N PRO A 22 3.58 -1.37 19.23
CA PRO A 22 4.13 -2.29 20.22
C PRO A 22 4.23 -3.71 19.66
N GLY A 23 5.35 -4.40 19.92
CA GLY A 23 5.58 -5.76 19.45
C GLY A 23 5.76 -5.93 17.94
N ALA A 24 5.81 -4.84 17.18
CA ALA A 24 6.01 -4.92 15.73
C ALA A 24 7.36 -5.59 15.39
N PRO A 25 7.39 -6.58 14.48
CA PRO A 25 8.62 -7.23 14.07
C PRO A 25 9.62 -6.22 13.48
N PHE A 26 10.91 -6.47 13.73
CA PHE A 26 11.97 -5.63 13.15
C PHE A 26 11.88 -5.56 11.63
N GLY A 27 11.87 -4.35 11.09
CA GLY A 27 11.78 -4.09 9.65
C GLY A 27 10.36 -4.10 9.10
N SER A 28 9.33 -4.36 9.91
CA SER A 28 7.92 -4.26 9.46
C SER A 28 7.54 -2.82 9.09
N GLY A 29 8.17 -1.83 9.72
CA GLY A 29 7.80 -0.43 9.53
C GLY A 29 6.44 -0.06 10.11
N ARG A 30 5.85 -0.92 10.92
CA ARG A 30 4.50 -0.79 11.46
C ARG A 30 4.40 0.36 12.46
N SER A 31 3.52 1.31 12.16
CA SER A 31 3.23 2.46 13.02
C SER A 31 1.98 2.19 13.88
N ALA A 32 2.00 2.62 15.14
CA ALA A 32 0.79 2.66 15.98
C ALA A 32 -0.20 3.76 15.55
N ARG A 33 0.12 4.49 14.48
CA ARG A 33 -0.73 5.53 13.86
C ARG A 33 -0.96 5.27 12.37
N ASN A 34 -0.82 4.02 11.93
CA ASN A 34 -1.27 3.66 10.60
C ASN A 34 -2.81 3.61 10.54
N TYR A 35 -3.37 3.53 9.35
CA TYR A 35 -4.83 3.58 9.19
C TYR A 35 -5.54 2.44 9.95
N ALA A 36 -4.92 1.26 10.06
CA ALA A 36 -5.54 0.12 10.73
C ALA A 36 -5.74 0.38 12.23
N HIS A 37 -4.74 0.95 12.92
CA HIS A 37 -4.88 1.36 14.32
C HIS A 37 -5.93 2.45 14.51
N LEU A 38 -6.00 3.43 13.59
CA LEU A 38 -6.99 4.51 13.65
C LEU A 38 -8.42 4.01 13.42
N VAL A 39 -8.62 3.07 12.48
CA VAL A 39 -9.91 2.39 12.26
C VAL A 39 -10.32 1.58 13.48
N ALA A 40 -9.38 0.80 14.04
CA ALA A 40 -9.63 -0.01 15.22
C ALA A 40 -10.04 0.82 16.42
N GLU A 41 -9.36 1.95 16.67
CA GLU A 41 -9.71 2.91 17.72
C GLU A 41 -11.11 3.50 17.47
N ARG A 42 -11.40 3.96 16.26
CA ARG A 42 -12.67 4.61 15.91
C ARG A 42 -13.88 3.68 16.04
N LEU A 43 -13.72 2.41 15.66
CA LEU A 43 -14.78 1.39 15.66
C LEU A 43 -14.74 0.46 16.86
N SER A 44 -13.83 0.68 17.81
CA SER A 44 -13.64 -0.16 19.03
C SER A 44 -13.40 -1.64 18.67
N LEU A 45 -12.55 -1.91 17.66
CA LEU A 45 -12.20 -3.25 17.18
C LEU A 45 -10.93 -3.78 17.85
N ASP A 46 -10.84 -5.11 17.98
CA ASP A 46 -9.61 -5.81 18.39
C ASP A 46 -8.72 -6.05 17.17
N LEU A 47 -7.64 -5.27 17.05
CA LEU A 47 -6.77 -5.25 15.88
C LEU A 47 -5.64 -6.27 15.96
N VAL A 48 -5.55 -7.09 14.91
CA VAL A 48 -4.36 -7.87 14.56
C VAL A 48 -3.73 -7.26 13.32
N ASP A 49 -2.73 -6.41 13.50
CA ASP A 49 -2.00 -5.79 12.40
C ASP A 49 -0.80 -6.66 12.02
N VAL A 50 -0.84 -7.29 10.85
CA VAL A 50 0.26 -8.09 10.28
C VAL A 50 0.89 -7.46 9.04
N THR A 51 0.60 -6.18 8.76
CA THR A 51 1.20 -5.43 7.66
C THR A 51 2.73 -5.42 7.77
N PHE A 52 3.43 -5.44 6.64
CA PHE A 52 4.89 -5.49 6.65
C PHE A 52 5.48 -4.73 5.44
N SER A 53 6.37 -3.78 5.70
CA SER A 53 7.04 -3.03 4.63
C SER A 53 7.76 -3.94 3.65
N GLY A 54 7.53 -3.72 2.34
CA GLY A 54 8.10 -4.54 1.28
C GLY A 54 7.32 -5.83 0.98
N ALA A 55 6.20 -6.10 1.68
CA ALA A 55 5.39 -7.28 1.40
C ALA A 55 4.84 -7.28 -0.05
N THR A 56 4.85 -8.46 -0.66
CA THR A 56 4.23 -8.79 -1.94
C THR A 56 2.97 -9.62 -1.73
N THR A 57 2.21 -9.89 -2.77
CA THR A 57 1.07 -10.81 -2.73
C THR A 57 1.47 -12.21 -2.26
N ALA A 58 2.67 -12.69 -2.62
CA ALA A 58 3.22 -13.96 -2.15
C ALA A 58 3.45 -13.96 -0.63
N ASN A 59 3.88 -12.84 -0.04
CA ASN A 59 4.03 -12.71 1.41
C ASN A 59 2.68 -12.66 2.16
N VAL A 60 1.63 -12.24 1.48
CA VAL A 60 0.28 -12.39 2.04
C VAL A 60 -0.13 -13.86 2.06
N LEU A 61 0.10 -14.61 0.99
CA LEU A 61 -0.48 -15.93 0.77
C LEU A 61 0.36 -17.08 1.33
N THR A 62 1.65 -17.15 0.99
CA THR A 62 2.44 -18.39 1.14
C THR A 62 3.86 -18.18 1.63
N GLU A 63 4.44 -17.01 1.37
CA GLU A 63 5.85 -16.79 1.66
C GLU A 63 6.07 -16.09 2.99
N ARG A 64 7.05 -16.57 3.73
CA ARG A 64 7.53 -15.86 4.93
C ARG A 64 8.27 -14.58 4.54
N GLN A 65 8.10 -13.54 5.34
CA GLN A 65 8.88 -12.34 5.20
C GLN A 65 9.74 -12.14 6.45
N ARG A 66 11.06 -12.36 6.33
CA ARG A 66 11.97 -12.41 7.49
C ARG A 66 11.52 -13.46 8.52
N SER A 67 11.23 -13.04 9.74
CA SER A 67 10.71 -13.90 10.82
C SER A 67 9.18 -14.04 10.82
N ALA A 68 8.47 -13.22 10.02
CA ALA A 68 7.01 -13.26 9.98
C ALA A 68 6.52 -14.41 9.10
N THR A 69 5.43 -15.07 9.53
CA THR A 69 4.69 -16.05 8.73
C THR A 69 3.91 -15.34 7.61
N PRO A 70 3.37 -16.06 6.62
CA PRO A 70 2.43 -15.50 5.66
C PRO A 70 1.33 -14.74 6.38
N GLN A 71 0.96 -13.56 5.87
CA GLN A 71 0.03 -12.68 6.57
C GLN A 71 -1.37 -13.32 6.73
N ILE A 72 -1.76 -14.16 5.79
CA ILE A 72 -3.04 -14.88 5.80
C ILE A 72 -3.19 -15.83 7.00
N ASP A 73 -2.09 -16.25 7.63
CA ASP A 73 -2.13 -17.11 8.81
C ASP A 73 -2.69 -16.40 10.05
N ALA A 74 -2.83 -15.07 9.99
CA ALA A 74 -3.52 -14.30 11.03
C ALA A 74 -5.05 -14.44 10.99
N LEU A 75 -5.61 -14.99 9.92
CA LEU A 75 -7.05 -15.20 9.77
C LEU A 75 -7.46 -16.56 10.34
N ASP A 76 -8.47 -16.53 11.24
CA ASP A 76 -9.03 -17.73 11.89
C ASP A 76 -10.54 -17.92 11.64
N GLY A 77 -11.17 -17.03 10.88
CA GLY A 77 -12.59 -17.05 10.53
C GLY A 77 -13.51 -16.32 11.50
N SER A 78 -12.96 -15.71 12.55
CA SER A 78 -13.72 -14.90 13.52
C SER A 78 -13.75 -13.40 13.19
N GLU A 79 -13.05 -12.98 12.14
CA GLU A 79 -12.95 -11.59 11.74
C GLU A 79 -14.29 -11.00 11.30
N GLU A 80 -14.57 -9.79 11.74
CA GLU A 80 -15.66 -8.95 11.22
C GLU A 80 -15.15 -8.00 10.14
N LEU A 81 -13.86 -7.62 10.20
CA LEU A 81 -13.22 -6.74 9.23
C LEU A 81 -11.86 -7.27 8.82
N VAL A 82 -11.56 -7.20 7.52
CA VAL A 82 -10.22 -7.41 6.97
C VAL A 82 -9.93 -6.28 5.98
N THR A 83 -8.80 -5.60 6.12
CA THR A 83 -8.32 -4.63 5.13
C THR A 83 -7.05 -5.13 4.44
N ILE A 84 -6.89 -4.82 3.14
CA ILE A 84 -5.78 -5.29 2.31
C ILE A 84 -5.23 -4.13 1.48
N THR A 85 -3.95 -3.78 1.65
CA THR A 85 -3.24 -2.82 0.78
C THR A 85 -1.96 -3.46 0.26
N ILE A 86 -2.00 -4.02 -0.95
CA ILE A 86 -0.93 -4.87 -1.50
C ILE A 86 -0.78 -4.70 -3.02
N GLY A 87 0.26 -5.26 -3.61
CA GLY A 87 0.48 -5.31 -5.06
C GLY A 87 1.55 -4.34 -5.56
N GLY A 88 1.78 -3.23 -4.87
CA GLY A 88 2.76 -2.22 -5.34
C GLY A 88 4.21 -2.71 -5.33
N ASN A 89 4.59 -3.62 -4.42
CA ASN A 89 5.92 -4.23 -4.42
C ASN A 89 6.08 -5.30 -5.50
N ASP A 90 5.00 -5.99 -5.86
CA ASP A 90 4.97 -6.96 -6.95
C ASP A 90 5.38 -6.32 -8.28
N VAL A 91 4.94 -5.08 -8.49
CA VAL A 91 5.25 -4.30 -9.70
C VAL A 91 6.39 -3.29 -9.50
N GLY A 92 6.99 -3.22 -8.32
CA GLY A 92 8.08 -2.30 -8.01
C GLY A 92 7.71 -0.82 -8.07
N TYR A 93 6.46 -0.44 -7.75
CA TYR A 93 5.97 0.94 -7.92
C TYR A 93 6.75 1.96 -7.10
N VAL A 94 6.83 1.80 -5.77
CA VAL A 94 7.63 2.71 -4.92
C VAL A 94 9.12 2.61 -5.20
N PRO A 95 9.73 1.42 -5.37
CA PRO A 95 11.11 1.29 -5.81
C PRO A 95 11.43 2.03 -7.10
N LEU A 96 10.53 2.03 -8.10
CA LEU A 96 10.65 2.81 -9.33
C LEU A 96 10.76 4.31 -9.00
N LEU A 97 9.83 4.87 -8.24
CA LEU A 97 9.81 6.30 -7.90
C LEU A 97 11.04 6.72 -7.09
N MET A 98 11.45 5.91 -6.12
CA MET A 98 12.68 6.14 -5.37
C MET A 98 13.92 6.12 -6.28
N SER A 99 13.98 5.15 -7.20
CA SER A 99 15.08 5.03 -8.18
C SER A 99 15.11 6.21 -9.15
N ALA A 100 13.95 6.66 -9.61
CA ALA A 100 13.82 7.81 -10.50
C ALA A 100 14.32 9.12 -9.84
N ALA A 101 14.20 9.24 -8.52
CA ALA A 101 14.68 10.39 -7.76
C ALA A 101 16.20 10.38 -7.51
N LEU A 102 16.90 9.29 -7.79
CA LEU A 102 18.35 9.18 -7.59
C LEU A 102 19.15 9.99 -8.63
N PRO A 103 20.40 10.38 -8.29
CA PRO A 103 21.31 11.04 -9.24
C PRO A 103 21.52 10.21 -10.52
N ARG A 104 21.70 10.88 -11.66
CA ARG A 104 21.85 10.24 -12.98
C ARG A 104 22.90 9.12 -13.04
N LEU A 105 24.02 9.27 -12.32
CA LEU A 105 25.07 8.25 -12.29
C LEU A 105 24.63 6.98 -11.59
N VAL A 106 23.88 7.09 -10.49
CA VAL A 106 23.35 5.96 -9.73
C VAL A 106 22.28 5.20 -10.53
N ARG A 107 21.46 5.94 -11.30
CA ARG A 107 20.45 5.33 -12.18
C ARG A 107 21.01 4.44 -13.30
N ARG A 108 22.33 4.49 -13.57
CA ARG A 108 23.02 3.62 -14.54
C ARG A 108 23.32 2.21 -14.00
N LEU A 109 23.21 1.99 -12.70
CA LEU A 109 23.40 0.67 -12.10
C LEU A 109 22.35 -0.31 -12.65
N PRO A 110 22.72 -1.56 -13.00
CA PRO A 110 21.81 -2.51 -13.65
C PRO A 110 20.49 -2.72 -12.91
N SER A 111 20.52 -2.94 -11.59
CA SER A 111 19.34 -3.13 -10.76
C SER A 111 18.41 -1.90 -10.71
N ILE A 112 18.98 -0.69 -10.79
CA ILE A 112 18.21 0.55 -10.81
C ILE A 112 17.61 0.77 -12.21
N ARG A 113 18.36 0.48 -13.27
CA ARG A 113 17.86 0.56 -14.65
C ARG A 113 16.67 -0.36 -14.88
N GLU A 114 16.70 -1.58 -14.35
CA GLU A 114 15.59 -2.53 -14.45
C GLU A 114 14.31 -1.99 -13.81
N LEU A 115 14.42 -1.28 -12.68
CA LEU A 115 13.28 -0.63 -12.04
C LEU A 115 12.69 0.52 -12.89
N LEU A 116 13.53 1.17 -13.71
CA LEU A 116 13.16 2.28 -14.59
C LEU A 116 12.82 1.83 -16.01
N ASP A 117 12.90 0.54 -16.29
CA ASP A 117 12.62 -0.05 -17.59
C ASP A 117 11.12 -0.32 -17.76
N ARG A 118 10.53 0.20 -18.84
CA ARG A 118 9.10 0.07 -19.12
C ARG A 118 8.70 -1.38 -19.37
N ASP A 119 9.47 -2.11 -20.18
CA ASP A 119 9.13 -3.50 -20.53
C ASP A 119 9.18 -4.40 -19.29
N ALA A 120 10.14 -4.15 -18.38
CA ALA A 120 10.19 -4.83 -17.09
C ALA A 120 8.96 -4.53 -16.22
N ARG A 121 8.46 -3.29 -16.22
CA ARG A 121 7.24 -2.92 -15.49
C ARG A 121 5.99 -3.55 -16.12
N GLU A 122 5.88 -3.53 -17.45
CA GLU A 122 4.78 -4.19 -18.15
C GLU A 122 4.74 -5.69 -17.89
N LYS A 123 5.89 -6.35 -17.89
CA LYS A 123 6.02 -7.78 -17.53
C LYS A 123 5.59 -8.04 -16.08
N ALA A 124 5.99 -7.20 -15.13
CA ALA A 124 5.58 -7.34 -13.73
C ALA A 124 4.06 -7.12 -13.55
N LEU A 125 3.49 -6.19 -14.29
CA LEU A 125 2.04 -5.89 -14.27
C LEU A 125 1.20 -7.02 -14.88
N ALA A 126 1.73 -7.79 -15.82
CA ALA A 126 0.98 -8.85 -16.51
C ALA A 126 0.41 -9.92 -15.57
N GLY A 127 1.12 -10.24 -14.47
CA GLY A 127 0.67 -11.22 -13.48
C GLY A 127 -0.06 -10.62 -12.27
N LEU A 128 -0.14 -9.30 -12.17
CA LEU A 128 -0.66 -8.62 -10.98
C LEU A 128 -2.14 -8.91 -10.73
N GLY A 129 -2.96 -8.91 -11.77
CA GLY A 129 -4.39 -9.17 -11.67
C GLY A 129 -4.70 -10.53 -11.06
N ASP A 130 -4.03 -11.58 -11.53
CA ASP A 130 -4.17 -12.94 -11.03
C ASP A 130 -3.68 -13.05 -9.57
N ALA A 131 -2.57 -12.40 -9.25
CA ALA A 131 -2.02 -12.37 -7.89
C ALA A 131 -2.97 -11.68 -6.89
N LEU A 132 -3.54 -10.53 -7.23
CA LEU A 132 -4.52 -9.83 -6.40
C LEU A 132 -5.84 -10.61 -6.29
N HIS A 133 -6.29 -11.24 -7.37
CA HIS A 133 -7.46 -12.13 -7.35
C HIS A 133 -7.24 -13.30 -6.38
N ALA A 134 -6.08 -13.94 -6.43
CA ALA A 134 -5.72 -15.03 -5.52
C ALA A 134 -5.74 -14.55 -4.05
N VAL A 135 -5.23 -13.34 -3.76
CA VAL A 135 -5.30 -12.76 -2.40
C VAL A 135 -6.76 -12.60 -1.96
N GLY A 136 -7.61 -11.95 -2.75
CA GLY A 136 -9.01 -11.73 -2.41
C GLY A 136 -9.77 -13.05 -2.19
N THR A 137 -9.57 -14.02 -3.07
CA THR A 137 -10.18 -15.35 -2.98
C THR A 137 -9.76 -16.09 -1.70
N ALA A 138 -8.45 -16.08 -1.39
CA ALA A 138 -7.94 -16.78 -0.22
C ALA A 138 -8.40 -16.12 1.09
N VAL A 139 -8.42 -14.77 1.15
CA VAL A 139 -8.93 -14.04 2.31
C VAL A 139 -10.42 -14.29 2.52
N ARG A 140 -11.24 -14.24 1.45
CA ARG A 140 -12.67 -14.57 1.53
C ARG A 140 -12.94 -16.00 2.01
N ALA A 141 -12.10 -16.95 1.58
CA ALA A 141 -12.21 -18.34 2.03
C ALA A 141 -11.86 -18.51 3.52
N ARG A 142 -10.84 -17.79 4.01
CA ARG A 142 -10.41 -17.84 5.43
C ARG A 142 -11.31 -17.03 6.37
N ALA A 143 -11.86 -15.91 5.91
CA ALA A 143 -12.71 -14.99 6.67
C ALA A 143 -14.09 -14.82 5.99
N PRO A 144 -14.92 -15.88 5.88
CA PRO A 144 -16.15 -15.88 5.07
C PRO A 144 -17.23 -14.91 5.57
N ARG A 145 -17.19 -14.54 6.84
CA ARG A 145 -18.16 -13.61 7.47
C ARG A 145 -17.66 -12.18 7.52
N ALA A 146 -16.37 -11.95 7.29
CA ALA A 146 -15.78 -10.62 7.37
C ALA A 146 -16.24 -9.71 6.23
N ARG A 147 -16.32 -8.43 6.51
CA ARG A 147 -16.19 -7.42 5.46
C ARG A 147 -14.73 -7.38 5.04
N VAL A 148 -14.45 -7.67 3.78
CA VAL A 148 -13.10 -7.66 3.23
C VAL A 148 -12.99 -6.46 2.30
N ILE A 149 -12.08 -5.54 2.62
CA ILE A 149 -11.92 -4.26 1.92
C ILE A 149 -10.50 -4.18 1.33
N PHE A 150 -10.39 -4.14 0.01
CA PHE A 150 -9.17 -3.67 -0.63
C PHE A 150 -9.10 -2.14 -0.49
N VAL A 151 -7.93 -1.66 -0.10
CA VAL A 151 -7.61 -0.23 -0.07
C VAL A 151 -6.54 0.00 -1.12
N ASP A 152 -6.83 0.74 -2.18
CA ASP A 152 -5.84 1.03 -3.20
C ASP A 152 -4.79 2.06 -2.72
N TYR A 153 -3.81 2.35 -3.55
CA TYR A 153 -2.68 3.19 -3.15
C TYR A 153 -3.03 4.67 -3.24
N LEU A 154 -2.63 5.44 -2.23
CA LEU A 154 -2.66 6.90 -2.30
C LEU A 154 -1.86 7.41 -3.51
N THR A 155 -2.28 8.52 -4.07
CA THR A 155 -1.61 9.19 -5.19
C THR A 155 -0.21 9.65 -4.79
N LEU A 156 0.81 9.20 -5.54
CA LEU A 156 2.23 9.49 -5.30
C LEU A 156 2.84 10.50 -6.29
N LEU A 157 2.09 10.91 -7.30
CA LEU A 157 2.54 11.81 -8.36
C LEU A 157 1.51 12.90 -8.62
N PRO A 158 1.91 14.11 -9.05
CA PRO A 158 0.96 15.12 -9.51
C PRO A 158 0.30 14.66 -10.82
N ALA A 159 -0.75 15.34 -11.27
CA ALA A 159 -1.45 15.00 -12.50
C ALA A 159 -0.47 14.83 -13.69
N PRO A 160 -0.79 13.95 -14.66
CA PRO A 160 0.02 13.81 -15.87
C PRO A 160 0.32 15.16 -16.54
N GLY A 161 1.59 15.36 -16.97
CA GLY A 161 2.05 16.61 -17.55
C GLY A 161 2.50 17.68 -16.54
N VAL A 162 2.24 17.51 -15.24
CA VAL A 162 2.74 18.40 -14.19
C VAL A 162 4.12 17.93 -13.75
N ALA A 163 5.05 18.89 -13.57
CA ALA A 163 6.42 18.58 -13.15
C ALA A 163 6.48 17.95 -11.75
N ALA A 164 7.21 16.85 -11.63
CA ALA A 164 7.41 16.07 -10.40
C ALA A 164 8.89 16.04 -9.97
N ALA A 165 9.57 17.17 -9.93
CA ALA A 165 10.99 17.21 -9.58
C ALA A 165 11.29 16.49 -8.25
N PRO A 166 12.37 15.66 -8.17
CA PRO A 166 13.49 15.51 -9.11
C PRO A 166 13.29 14.45 -10.21
N LEU A 167 12.08 13.88 -10.37
CA LEU A 167 11.78 12.93 -11.42
C LEU A 167 11.79 13.63 -12.79
N SER A 168 12.28 12.96 -13.84
CA SER A 168 12.08 13.39 -15.22
C SER A 168 10.63 13.12 -15.65
N SER A 169 10.15 13.82 -16.69
CA SER A 169 8.81 13.59 -17.26
C SER A 169 8.61 12.13 -17.66
N GLU A 170 9.58 11.52 -18.31
CA GLU A 170 9.57 10.10 -18.69
C GLU A 170 9.35 9.16 -17.49
N HIS A 171 10.07 9.39 -16.39
CA HIS A 171 9.92 8.56 -15.19
C HIS A 171 8.61 8.83 -14.43
N ALA A 172 8.11 10.07 -14.46
CA ALA A 172 6.81 10.39 -13.92
C ALA A 172 5.68 9.72 -14.71
N GLU A 173 5.77 9.74 -16.07
CA GLU A 173 4.84 9.03 -16.96
C GLU A 173 4.85 7.51 -16.72
N LEU A 174 6.05 6.90 -16.57
CA LEU A 174 6.16 5.49 -16.22
C LEU A 174 5.54 5.21 -14.84
N GLY A 175 5.76 6.09 -13.87
CA GLY A 175 5.15 5.99 -12.54
C GLY A 175 3.63 6.06 -12.60
N TRP A 176 3.06 6.96 -13.41
CA TRP A 176 1.63 7.05 -13.66
C TRP A 176 1.07 5.79 -14.32
N PHE A 177 1.74 5.30 -15.36
CA PHE A 177 1.34 4.05 -16.01
C PHE A 177 1.23 2.89 -15.03
N VAL A 178 2.22 2.73 -14.14
CA VAL A 178 2.18 1.67 -13.11
C VAL A 178 1.07 1.93 -12.09
N ALA A 179 0.86 3.18 -11.66
CA ALA A 179 -0.17 3.54 -10.70
C ALA A 179 -1.58 3.21 -11.23
N GLU A 180 -1.89 3.61 -12.45
CA GLU A 180 -3.18 3.34 -13.09
C GLU A 180 -3.46 1.84 -13.21
N ARG A 181 -2.46 1.07 -13.68
CA ARG A 181 -2.61 -0.39 -13.80
C ARG A 181 -2.78 -1.09 -12.45
N LEU A 182 -2.08 -0.62 -11.42
CA LEU A 182 -2.23 -1.14 -10.06
C LEU A 182 -3.64 -0.84 -9.50
N GLU A 183 -4.14 0.38 -9.71
CA GLU A 183 -5.48 0.80 -9.29
C GLU A 183 -6.56 -0.02 -10.02
N GLU A 184 -6.47 -0.17 -11.35
CA GLU A 184 -7.37 -0.98 -12.16
C GLU A 184 -7.38 -2.45 -11.73
N ALA A 185 -6.20 -3.04 -11.52
CA ALA A 185 -6.06 -4.44 -11.10
C ALA A 185 -6.65 -4.66 -9.69
N THR A 186 -6.42 -3.73 -8.75
CA THR A 186 -6.98 -3.79 -7.40
C THR A 186 -8.50 -3.73 -7.44
N ALA A 187 -9.07 -2.80 -8.21
CA ALA A 187 -10.51 -2.68 -8.38
C ALA A 187 -11.14 -3.91 -9.06
N ALA A 188 -10.47 -4.47 -10.06
CA ALA A 188 -10.92 -5.69 -10.73
C ALA A 188 -10.91 -6.90 -9.79
N ALA A 189 -9.84 -7.08 -9.02
CA ALA A 189 -9.72 -8.15 -8.04
C ALA A 189 -10.78 -8.04 -6.94
N ALA A 190 -11.01 -6.84 -6.39
CA ALA A 190 -12.06 -6.60 -5.40
C ALA A 190 -13.44 -7.03 -5.93
N ARG A 191 -13.81 -6.57 -7.14
CA ARG A 191 -15.09 -6.95 -7.77
C ARG A 191 -15.21 -8.45 -8.01
N ALA A 192 -14.17 -9.07 -8.57
CA ALA A 192 -14.18 -10.47 -8.94
C ALA A 192 -14.26 -11.42 -7.73
N THR A 193 -13.78 -10.99 -6.56
CA THR A 193 -13.76 -11.81 -5.34
C THR A 193 -14.86 -11.44 -4.34
N GLY A 194 -15.77 -10.51 -4.70
CA GLY A 194 -16.82 -10.04 -3.81
C GLY A 194 -16.29 -9.27 -2.59
N CYS A 195 -15.10 -8.68 -2.72
CA CYS A 195 -14.55 -7.76 -1.74
C CYS A 195 -15.00 -6.33 -2.03
N GLU A 196 -14.99 -5.51 -0.99
CA GLU A 196 -15.23 -4.07 -1.14
C GLU A 196 -13.94 -3.34 -1.56
N LEU A 197 -14.07 -2.11 -2.05
CA LEU A 197 -12.96 -1.25 -2.43
C LEU A 197 -13.08 0.11 -1.75
N VAL A 198 -11.98 0.60 -1.21
CA VAL A 198 -11.77 1.99 -0.82
C VAL A 198 -10.81 2.63 -1.84
N CYS A 199 -11.32 3.61 -2.59
CA CYS A 199 -10.59 4.30 -3.66
C CYS A 199 -9.72 5.44 -3.08
N ALA A 200 -8.70 5.09 -2.30
CA ALA A 200 -7.78 6.04 -1.67
C ALA A 200 -6.97 6.83 -2.71
N GLY A 201 -6.62 6.20 -3.83
CA GLY A 201 -5.97 6.84 -4.98
C GLY A 201 -6.80 7.98 -5.52
N GLN A 202 -8.06 7.74 -5.83
CA GLN A 202 -8.98 8.78 -6.32
C GLN A 202 -9.16 9.91 -5.30
N ALA A 203 -9.39 9.57 -4.02
CA ALA A 203 -9.59 10.56 -2.96
C ALA A 203 -8.36 11.44 -2.71
N SER A 204 -7.17 10.97 -3.06
CA SER A 204 -5.91 11.68 -2.82
C SER A 204 -5.31 12.36 -4.07
N ARG A 205 -6.04 12.49 -5.18
CA ARG A 205 -5.50 13.14 -6.41
C ARG A 205 -4.95 14.54 -6.15
N GLU A 206 -5.64 15.34 -5.34
CA GLU A 206 -5.22 16.69 -4.97
C GLU A 206 -4.31 16.73 -3.72
N HIS A 207 -3.94 15.57 -3.17
CA HIS A 207 -3.11 15.43 -1.97
C HIS A 207 -1.78 14.72 -2.22
N HIS A 208 -1.30 14.79 -3.45
CA HIS A 208 0.01 14.25 -3.86
C HIS A 208 1.18 14.98 -3.17
N PRO A 209 2.41 14.45 -3.19
CA PRO A 209 3.56 15.02 -2.46
C PRO A 209 3.89 16.48 -2.78
N TRP A 210 3.54 16.99 -3.95
CA TRP A 210 3.79 18.38 -4.39
C TRP A 210 2.58 19.31 -4.17
N SER A 211 1.52 18.83 -3.54
CA SER A 211 0.33 19.63 -3.24
C SER A 211 0.51 20.49 -1.97
N ALA A 212 -0.40 21.43 -1.76
CA ALA A 212 -0.41 22.27 -0.56
C ALA A 212 -0.70 21.49 0.74
N GLN A 213 -1.46 20.39 0.65
CA GLN A 213 -1.85 19.55 1.77
C GLN A 213 -1.56 18.07 1.45
N PRO A 214 -0.29 17.65 1.43
CA PRO A 214 0.08 16.33 0.98
C PRO A 214 -0.31 15.24 2.00
N TRP A 215 -0.85 14.13 1.49
CA TRP A 215 -1.10 12.89 2.26
C TRP A 215 0.04 11.89 2.14
N THR A 216 0.97 12.14 1.24
CA THR A 216 2.13 11.31 0.99
C THR A 216 3.41 12.14 1.00
N VAL A 217 4.55 11.50 1.20
CA VAL A 217 5.87 12.16 1.26
C VAL A 217 6.50 12.12 -0.13
N GLY A 218 7.13 13.22 -0.53
CA GLY A 218 7.85 13.31 -1.79
C GLY A 218 9.20 12.60 -1.78
N ALA A 219 9.98 12.86 -2.84
CA ALA A 219 11.34 12.38 -2.97
C ALA A 219 12.23 12.84 -1.81
N GLY A 220 13.13 11.97 -1.36
CA GLY A 220 14.05 12.25 -0.27
C GLY A 220 14.86 11.04 0.13
N TRP A 221 15.72 11.20 1.14
CA TRP A 221 16.44 10.10 1.75
C TRP A 221 15.59 9.47 2.86
N PRO A 222 15.52 8.14 2.95
CA PRO A 222 14.83 7.47 4.05
C PRO A 222 15.59 7.73 5.35
N LEU A 223 14.93 8.41 6.29
CA LEU A 223 15.47 8.69 7.62
C LEU A 223 14.62 7.98 8.68
N PRO A 224 15.24 7.38 9.73
CA PRO A 224 14.52 6.57 10.71
C PRO A 224 13.42 7.28 11.50
N TRP A 225 13.48 8.62 11.54
CA TRP A 225 12.55 9.48 12.30
C TRP A 225 11.57 10.27 11.42
N ARG A 226 11.54 10.00 10.11
CA ARG A 226 10.60 10.61 9.15
C ARG A 226 9.84 9.54 8.40
N PRO A 227 8.61 9.83 7.96
CA PRO A 227 7.90 8.94 7.03
C PRO A 227 8.78 8.67 5.81
N THR A 228 8.75 7.44 5.34
CA THR A 228 9.56 7.00 4.20
C THR A 228 9.15 7.75 2.92
N PRO A 229 10.09 8.16 2.05
CA PRO A 229 9.76 8.78 0.77
C PRO A 229 8.77 7.95 -0.06
N PHE A 230 7.86 8.63 -0.76
CA PHE A 230 6.77 8.00 -1.54
C PHE A 230 5.87 7.06 -0.73
N HIS A 231 5.66 7.38 0.55
CA HIS A 231 4.74 6.65 1.44
C HIS A 231 3.75 7.61 2.10
N PRO A 232 2.67 7.09 2.67
CA PRO A 232 1.74 7.92 3.43
C PRO A 232 2.43 8.65 4.58
N ASN A 233 2.01 9.87 4.82
CA ASN A 233 2.29 10.58 6.06
C ASN A 233 1.13 10.41 7.06
N ALA A 234 1.22 11.05 8.22
CA ALA A 234 0.18 10.94 9.25
C ALA A 234 -1.19 11.48 8.79
N ALA A 235 -1.22 12.48 7.89
CA ALA A 235 -2.48 12.98 7.33
C ALA A 235 -3.10 11.97 6.37
N GLY A 236 -2.28 11.35 5.51
CA GLY A 236 -2.75 10.29 4.61
C GLY A 236 -3.27 9.07 5.35
N MET A 237 -2.62 8.65 6.44
CA MET A 237 -3.12 7.55 7.26
C MET A 237 -4.48 7.87 7.91
N ARG A 238 -4.68 9.10 8.39
CA ARG A 238 -5.98 9.53 8.91
C ARG A 238 -7.05 9.55 7.82
N ALA A 239 -6.75 10.12 6.66
CA ALA A 239 -7.69 10.18 5.55
C ALA A 239 -8.12 8.79 5.09
N VAL A 240 -7.18 7.84 4.95
CA VAL A 240 -7.51 6.45 4.60
C VAL A 240 -8.38 5.81 5.68
N ALA A 241 -8.10 6.05 6.97
CA ALA A 241 -8.94 5.56 8.05
C ALA A 241 -10.37 6.13 7.99
N GLU A 242 -10.53 7.41 7.71
CA GLU A 242 -11.83 8.07 7.52
C GLU A 242 -12.60 7.44 6.35
N LEU A 243 -11.97 7.26 5.19
CA LEU A 243 -12.58 6.59 4.03
C LEU A 243 -13.04 5.16 4.34
N ILE A 244 -12.26 4.41 5.14
CA ILE A 244 -12.65 3.06 5.56
C ILE A 244 -13.85 3.12 6.51
N VAL A 245 -13.84 4.02 7.49
CA VAL A 245 -14.95 4.18 8.45
C VAL A 245 -16.23 4.60 7.73
N GLU A 246 -16.18 5.59 6.85
CA GLU A 246 -17.31 6.00 6.01
C GLU A 246 -17.85 4.86 5.13
N ARG A 247 -16.96 3.98 4.64
CA ARG A 247 -17.36 2.80 3.88
C ARG A 247 -18.10 1.78 4.74
N ILE A 248 -17.73 1.67 6.02
CA ILE A 248 -18.32 0.71 6.96
C ILE A 248 -19.63 1.23 7.55
N ASP A 249 -19.65 2.47 7.96
CA ASP A 249 -20.79 3.15 8.61
C ASP A 249 -21.04 4.49 7.89
N PRO A 250 -21.75 4.47 6.77
CA PRO A 250 -22.09 5.68 6.05
C PRO A 250 -23.09 6.51 6.88
N ALA A 251 -22.71 7.78 7.19
CA ALA A 251 -23.51 8.73 7.95
C ALA A 251 -24.85 9.08 7.29
#